data_41e95b06dab5242989406c064c79f9c3
#
_entry.id   41e95b06dab5242989406c064c79f9c3
#
_cell.length_a   1.000
_cell.length_b   1.000
_cell.length_c   1.000
_cell.angle_alpha   90.00
_cell.angle_beta   90.00
_cell.angle_gamma   90.00
#
_symmetry.space_group_name_H-M   'P 1'
#
loop_
_entity.id
_entity.type
_entity.pdbx_description
1 polymer ?
#
loop_
_entity_poly.entity_id
_entity_poly.type
_entity_poly.pdbx_seq_one_letter_code
_entity_poly.pdbx_strand_id
1 'polypeptide(L)'
;MPPRKRCDTVFGMAHPWWVNLLIVVPFTSYLFWRREPVLITRAHLLASALFAASFGMVEGTVVVYLRAVLAAAAGYGASVFAVAQFSRNFNPAMLQSAVLPISLLRVEVCREAATMLMLITVAHLGAHSRRGRWAIFLWTFAIWDLTYYVTLCTTIRWPSSLTAADVLFLIPIPWISPVWFPLLVSTLCIAAVLHSRRSILGHGVTDA
;
A
#
# COMPACT_ATOMS: atom_id res chain seq x y z
N MET A 1 -28.40 26.70 -14.99
CA MET A 1 -27.87 25.78 -14.02
C MET A 1 -27.83 24.39 -14.66
N PRO A 2 -26.68 23.84 -15.02
CA PRO A 2 -26.62 22.46 -15.46
C PRO A 2 -26.80 21.52 -14.24
N PRO A 3 -27.43 20.34 -14.41
CA PRO A 3 -27.67 19.43 -13.31
C PRO A 3 -26.33 18.95 -12.76
N ARG A 4 -26.12 19.11 -11.45
CA ARG A 4 -25.05 18.43 -10.71
C ARG A 4 -25.24 16.93 -10.95
N LYS A 5 -24.42 16.32 -11.79
CA LYS A 5 -24.24 14.86 -11.77
C LYS A 5 -23.75 14.50 -10.36
N ARG A 6 -24.68 14.03 -9.55
CA ARG A 6 -24.37 13.35 -8.31
C ARG A 6 -23.56 12.14 -8.74
N CYS A 7 -22.21 12.18 -8.56
CA CYS A 7 -21.43 10.97 -8.52
C CYS A 7 -21.96 10.19 -7.33
N ASP A 8 -22.90 9.30 -7.60
CA ASP A 8 -23.27 8.25 -6.67
C ASP A 8 -22.03 7.37 -6.52
N THR A 9 -21.18 7.75 -5.56
CA THR A 9 -20.18 6.85 -5.00
C THR A 9 -20.97 5.70 -4.41
N VAL A 10 -21.03 4.61 -5.18
CA VAL A 10 -21.51 3.33 -4.69
C VAL A 10 -20.70 3.05 -3.42
N PHE A 11 -21.40 3.05 -2.31
CA PHE A 11 -20.90 2.95 -0.95
C PHE A 11 -19.74 1.96 -0.81
N GLY A 12 -18.57 2.48 -0.47
CA GLY A 12 -17.59 1.72 0.28
C GLY A 12 -16.68 0.75 -0.46
N MET A 13 -16.73 0.61 -1.78
CA MET A 13 -15.93 -0.35 -2.55
C MET A 13 -14.89 0.34 -3.42
N ALA A 14 -13.79 -0.38 -3.72
CA ALA A 14 -12.75 0.12 -4.61
C ALA A 14 -13.21 0.17 -6.07
N HIS A 15 -12.68 1.13 -6.84
CA HIS A 15 -12.90 1.25 -8.27
C HIS A 15 -11.54 1.25 -9.00
N PRO A 16 -11.41 0.51 -10.10
CA PRO A 16 -12.40 -0.37 -10.74
C PRO A 16 -12.73 -1.61 -9.89
N TRP A 17 -13.91 -2.20 -10.15
CA TRP A 17 -14.50 -3.27 -9.32
C TRP A 17 -13.57 -4.46 -9.03
N TRP A 18 -12.70 -4.82 -9.97
CA TRP A 18 -11.77 -5.95 -9.83
C TRP A 18 -10.70 -5.72 -8.75
N VAL A 19 -10.43 -4.46 -8.35
CA VAL A 19 -9.53 -4.16 -7.23
C VAL A 19 -10.04 -4.80 -5.93
N ASN A 20 -11.36 -4.93 -5.78
CA ASN A 20 -11.95 -5.57 -4.61
C ASN A 20 -11.58 -7.06 -4.48
N LEU A 21 -11.13 -7.69 -5.57
CA LEU A 21 -10.63 -9.07 -5.52
C LEU A 21 -9.33 -9.21 -4.72
N LEU A 22 -8.62 -8.12 -4.43
CA LEU A 22 -7.44 -8.14 -3.57
C LEU A 22 -7.74 -8.68 -2.17
N ILE A 23 -8.98 -8.53 -1.68
CA ILE A 23 -9.38 -9.10 -0.38
C ILE A 23 -9.33 -10.63 -0.36
N VAL A 24 -9.44 -11.28 -1.53
CA VAL A 24 -9.39 -12.74 -1.65
C VAL A 24 -7.95 -13.26 -1.53
N VAL A 25 -6.95 -12.43 -1.86
CA VAL A 25 -5.52 -12.81 -1.88
C VAL A 25 -5.03 -13.37 -0.54
N PRO A 26 -5.20 -12.70 0.62
CA PRO A 26 -4.75 -13.24 1.90
C PRO A 26 -5.46 -14.56 2.27
N PHE A 27 -6.74 -14.70 1.97
CA PHE A 27 -7.50 -15.93 2.26
C PHE A 27 -7.04 -17.11 1.41
N THR A 28 -6.88 -16.93 0.10
CA THR A 28 -6.38 -17.98 -0.79
C THR A 28 -4.95 -18.37 -0.46
N SER A 29 -4.09 -17.40 -0.13
CA SER A 29 -2.73 -17.63 0.32
C SER A 29 -2.71 -18.44 1.61
N TYR A 30 -3.53 -18.08 2.60
CA TYR A 30 -3.64 -18.83 3.85
C TYR A 30 -4.11 -20.27 3.62
N LEU A 31 -5.16 -20.48 2.81
CA LEU A 31 -5.66 -21.82 2.49
C LEU A 31 -4.61 -22.68 1.77
N PHE A 32 -3.84 -22.09 0.89
CA PHE A 32 -2.73 -22.75 0.21
C PHE A 32 -1.62 -23.16 1.18
N TRP A 33 -1.30 -22.33 2.16
CA TRP A 33 -0.25 -22.60 3.14
C TRP A 33 -0.68 -23.54 4.27
N ARG A 34 -1.98 -23.68 4.53
CA ARG A 34 -2.47 -24.64 5.55
C ARG A 34 -1.99 -26.06 5.31
N ARG A 35 -1.80 -26.47 4.06
CA ARG A 35 -1.38 -27.85 3.69
C ARG A 35 0.12 -28.03 3.85
N GLU A 36 0.90 -27.01 3.60
CA GLU A 36 2.35 -27.01 3.72
C GLU A 36 2.81 -25.66 4.29
N PRO A 37 3.31 -25.64 5.53
CA PRO A 37 3.68 -24.42 6.22
C PRO A 37 4.85 -23.70 5.54
N VAL A 38 4.85 -22.38 5.65
CA VAL A 38 5.92 -21.54 5.11
C VAL A 38 7.10 -21.53 6.07
N LEU A 39 8.28 -21.96 5.59
CA LEU A 39 9.52 -21.97 6.36
C LEU A 39 10.25 -20.64 6.14
N ILE A 40 10.10 -19.70 7.08
CA ILE A 40 10.80 -18.42 7.09
C ILE A 40 11.36 -18.15 8.48
N THR A 41 12.64 -17.78 8.55
CA THR A 41 13.28 -17.44 9.81
C THR A 41 12.77 -16.11 10.37
N ARG A 42 12.86 -15.94 11.69
CA ARG A 42 12.52 -14.66 12.33
C ARG A 42 13.40 -13.52 11.83
N ALA A 43 14.69 -13.79 11.58
CA ALA A 43 15.63 -12.81 11.06
C ALA A 43 15.20 -12.27 9.68
N HIS A 44 14.80 -13.15 8.75
CA HIS A 44 14.29 -12.73 7.43
C HIS A 44 13.01 -11.90 7.53
N LEU A 45 12.07 -12.26 8.42
CA LEU A 45 10.87 -11.45 8.63
C LEU A 45 11.20 -10.08 9.22
N LEU A 46 12.10 -10.01 10.20
CA LEU A 46 12.50 -8.73 10.79
C LEU A 46 13.25 -7.86 9.79
N ALA A 47 14.22 -8.40 9.07
CA ALA A 47 14.98 -7.64 8.07
C ALA A 47 14.06 -7.11 6.95
N SER A 48 13.16 -7.97 6.45
CA SER A 48 12.20 -7.56 5.42
C SER A 48 11.15 -6.59 5.95
N ALA A 49 10.75 -6.69 7.23
CA ALA A 49 9.86 -5.71 7.88
C ALA A 49 10.52 -4.34 8.02
N LEU A 50 11.79 -4.29 8.46
CA LEU A 50 12.55 -3.03 8.56
C LEU A 50 12.72 -2.37 7.19
N PHE A 51 13.06 -3.17 6.17
CA PHE A 51 13.10 -2.67 4.80
C PHE A 51 11.75 -2.08 4.38
N ALA A 52 10.67 -2.85 4.55
CA ALA A 52 9.33 -2.43 4.13
C ALA A 52 8.84 -1.18 4.87
N ALA A 53 9.10 -1.08 6.17
CA ALA A 53 8.76 0.09 6.97
C ALA A 53 9.55 1.33 6.53
N SER A 54 10.87 1.20 6.34
CA SER A 54 11.71 2.29 5.85
C SER A 54 11.27 2.75 4.44
N PHE A 55 10.97 1.79 3.58
CA PHE A 55 10.52 2.07 2.22
C PHE A 55 9.12 2.70 2.20
N GLY A 56 8.19 2.25 3.03
CA GLY A 56 6.87 2.88 3.18
C GLY A 56 6.95 4.33 3.68
N MET A 57 7.92 4.62 4.57
CA MET A 57 8.19 5.99 5.00
C MET A 57 8.71 6.87 3.84
N VAL A 58 9.63 6.36 3.02
CA VAL A 58 10.13 7.07 1.83
C VAL A 58 8.98 7.34 0.87
N GLU A 59 8.15 6.34 0.61
CA GLU A 59 7.00 6.43 -0.27
C GLU A 59 6.00 7.49 0.22
N GLY A 60 5.61 7.44 1.50
CA GLY A 60 4.73 8.43 2.10
C GLY A 60 5.31 9.85 2.04
N THR A 61 6.63 10.01 2.21
CA THR A 61 7.31 11.30 2.09
C THR A 61 7.25 11.84 0.66
N VAL A 62 7.44 11.00 -0.35
CA VAL A 62 7.30 11.40 -1.77
C VAL A 62 5.88 11.89 -2.04
N VAL A 63 4.86 11.21 -1.53
CA VAL A 63 3.47 11.63 -1.68
C VAL A 63 3.19 12.95 -0.97
N VAL A 64 3.81 13.20 0.20
CA VAL A 64 3.74 14.52 0.86
C VAL A 64 4.31 15.62 -0.04
N TYR A 65 5.47 15.39 -0.67
CA TYR A 65 6.06 16.36 -1.61
C TYR A 65 5.18 16.56 -2.85
N LEU A 66 4.63 15.49 -3.41
CA LEU A 66 3.71 15.60 -4.54
C LEU A 66 2.47 16.44 -4.18
N ARG A 67 1.89 16.17 -3.01
CA ARG A 67 0.74 16.95 -2.50
C ARG A 67 1.13 18.41 -2.20
N ALA A 68 2.37 18.70 -1.79
CA ALA A 68 2.86 20.05 -1.61
C ALA A 68 2.91 20.83 -2.95
N VAL A 69 3.39 20.19 -4.00
CA VAL A 69 3.39 20.78 -5.36
C VAL A 69 1.95 21.05 -5.82
N LEU A 70 1.04 20.10 -5.62
CA LEU A 70 -0.37 20.27 -5.99
C LEU A 70 -1.06 21.36 -5.16
N ALA A 71 -0.80 21.43 -3.87
CA ALA A 71 -1.33 22.45 -2.98
C ALA A 71 -0.85 23.85 -3.39
N ALA A 72 0.43 23.99 -3.71
CA ALA A 72 0.98 25.25 -4.20
C ALA A 72 0.36 25.67 -5.55
N ALA A 73 0.21 24.73 -6.48
CA ALA A 73 -0.43 24.98 -7.78
C ALA A 73 -1.92 25.34 -7.63
N ALA A 74 -2.59 24.83 -6.59
CA ALA A 74 -3.98 25.16 -6.27
C ALA A 74 -4.14 26.43 -5.40
N GLY A 75 -3.05 27.14 -5.10
CA GLY A 75 -3.07 28.41 -4.35
C GLY A 75 -3.09 28.26 -2.81
N TYR A 76 -2.94 27.04 -2.27
CA TYR A 76 -2.89 26.81 -0.80
C TYR A 76 -1.51 27.15 -0.20
N GLY A 77 -0.43 27.13 -0.99
CA GLY A 77 0.96 27.22 -0.53
C GLY A 77 1.59 25.86 -0.26
N ALA A 78 2.91 25.85 0.07
CA ALA A 78 3.74 24.64 0.21
C ALA A 78 4.07 24.27 1.67
N SER A 79 3.50 24.98 2.68
CA SER A 79 3.73 24.63 4.08
C SER A 79 3.04 23.31 4.44
N VAL A 80 3.56 22.57 5.44
CA VAL A 80 2.95 21.32 5.92
C VAL A 80 1.48 21.52 6.31
N PHE A 81 1.15 22.66 6.89
CA PHE A 81 -0.24 23.01 7.23
C PHE A 81 -1.12 23.18 5.97
N ALA A 82 -0.61 23.88 4.95
CA ALA A 82 -1.31 24.07 3.69
C ALA A 82 -1.52 22.73 2.97
N VAL A 83 -0.51 21.85 2.97
CA VAL A 83 -0.60 20.48 2.42
C VAL A 83 -1.64 19.65 3.17
N ALA A 84 -1.69 19.75 4.51
CA ALA A 84 -2.69 19.07 5.32
C ALA A 84 -4.11 19.57 5.02
N GLN A 85 -4.30 20.87 4.82
CA GLN A 85 -5.57 21.47 4.45
C GLN A 85 -6.00 21.05 3.03
N PHE A 86 -5.09 21.10 2.06
CA PHE A 86 -5.31 20.61 0.70
C PHE A 86 -5.70 19.13 0.71
N SER A 87 -4.95 18.30 1.44
CA SER A 87 -5.16 16.86 1.49
C SER A 87 -6.52 16.47 2.08
N ARG A 88 -7.06 17.23 3.03
CA ARG A 88 -8.41 17.01 3.57
C ARG A 88 -9.52 17.27 2.55
N ASN A 89 -9.27 18.20 1.62
CA ASN A 89 -10.21 18.57 0.57
C ASN A 89 -9.92 17.86 -0.75
N PHE A 90 -8.88 17.01 -0.78
CA PHE A 90 -8.46 16.31 -1.98
C PHE A 90 -9.52 15.32 -2.44
N ASN A 91 -9.92 15.44 -3.72
CA ASN A 91 -10.80 14.49 -4.37
C ASN A 91 -10.01 13.82 -5.51
N PRO A 92 -9.95 12.48 -5.58
CA PRO A 92 -9.28 11.75 -6.66
C PRO A 92 -9.72 12.16 -8.08
N ALA A 93 -10.95 12.66 -8.25
CA ALA A 93 -11.40 13.22 -9.53
C ALA A 93 -10.57 14.44 -9.99
N MET A 94 -9.88 15.12 -9.08
CA MET A 94 -8.97 16.22 -9.43
C MET A 94 -7.74 15.73 -10.22
N LEU A 95 -7.34 14.47 -10.08
CA LEU A 95 -6.27 13.89 -10.91
C LEU A 95 -6.68 13.75 -12.38
N GLN A 96 -8.00 13.62 -12.65
CA GLN A 96 -8.55 13.54 -14.00
C GLN A 96 -8.73 14.93 -14.63
N SER A 97 -8.82 15.99 -13.81
CA SER A 97 -9.06 17.35 -14.26
C SER A 97 -7.80 18.18 -14.45
N ALA A 98 -6.75 17.64 -15.10
CA ALA A 98 -5.59 18.36 -15.66
C ALA A 98 -4.72 19.16 -14.66
N VAL A 99 -4.75 18.86 -13.36
CA VAL A 99 -3.87 19.55 -12.38
C VAL A 99 -2.45 19.01 -12.43
N LEU A 100 -2.26 17.73 -12.81
CA LEU A 100 -0.93 17.14 -13.03
C LEU A 100 -0.57 17.17 -14.50
N PRO A 101 0.55 17.78 -14.88
CA PRO A 101 1.10 17.64 -16.23
C PRO A 101 1.32 16.15 -16.57
N ILE A 102 1.02 15.75 -17.81
CA ILE A 102 1.20 14.37 -18.30
C ILE A 102 2.63 13.85 -18.04
N SER A 103 3.62 14.74 -18.08
CA SER A 103 5.01 14.41 -17.77
C SER A 103 5.19 13.93 -16.33
N LEU A 104 4.59 14.59 -15.34
CA LEU A 104 4.66 14.19 -13.94
C LEU A 104 3.87 12.89 -13.69
N LEU A 105 2.74 12.70 -14.35
CA LEU A 105 1.98 11.45 -14.28
C LEU A 105 2.81 10.26 -14.78
N ARG A 106 3.60 10.43 -15.85
CA ARG A 106 4.50 9.38 -16.34
C ARG A 106 5.59 9.05 -15.34
N VAL A 107 6.18 10.06 -14.68
CA VAL A 107 7.17 9.85 -13.61
C VAL A 107 6.55 9.06 -12.46
N GLU A 108 5.32 9.39 -12.08
CA GLU A 108 4.61 8.71 -11.00
C GLU A 108 4.33 7.24 -11.33
N VAL A 109 3.89 6.94 -12.54
CA VAL A 109 3.71 5.57 -13.04
C VAL A 109 5.02 4.78 -13.02
N CYS A 110 6.14 5.40 -13.45
CA CYS A 110 7.46 4.75 -13.37
C CYS A 110 7.89 4.50 -11.92
N ARG A 111 7.60 5.42 -11.00
CA ARG A 111 7.87 5.27 -9.58
C ARG A 111 7.09 4.09 -8.98
N GLU A 112 5.80 3.99 -9.26
CA GLU A 112 4.97 2.86 -8.80
C GLU A 112 5.48 1.52 -9.33
N ALA A 113 5.84 1.45 -10.61
CA ALA A 113 6.42 0.24 -11.19
C ALA A 113 7.74 -0.15 -10.50
N ALA A 114 8.59 0.84 -10.20
CA ALA A 114 9.85 0.63 -9.47
C ALA A 114 9.58 0.13 -8.04
N THR A 115 8.58 0.69 -7.34
CA THR A 115 8.15 0.25 -6.01
C THR A 115 7.77 -1.23 -6.01
N MET A 116 6.94 -1.66 -6.96
CA MET A 116 6.56 -3.07 -7.07
C MET A 116 7.76 -3.97 -7.37
N LEU A 117 8.65 -3.54 -8.27
CA LEU A 117 9.85 -4.29 -8.60
C LEU A 117 10.79 -4.46 -7.38
N MET A 118 10.94 -3.41 -6.57
CA MET A 118 11.75 -3.48 -5.34
C MET A 118 11.15 -4.48 -4.33
N LEU A 119 9.84 -4.46 -4.10
CA LEU A 119 9.17 -5.40 -3.19
C LEU A 119 9.30 -6.86 -3.70
N ILE A 120 9.14 -7.09 -5.01
CA ILE A 120 9.31 -8.40 -5.64
C ILE A 120 10.77 -8.87 -5.50
N THR A 121 11.74 -7.99 -5.72
CA THR A 121 13.16 -8.31 -5.61
C THR A 121 13.53 -8.70 -4.18
N VAL A 122 13.10 -7.94 -3.18
CA VAL A 122 13.31 -8.27 -1.76
C VAL A 122 12.67 -9.60 -1.39
N ALA A 123 11.47 -9.87 -1.88
CA ALA A 123 10.82 -11.15 -1.68
C ALA A 123 11.59 -12.31 -2.32
N HIS A 124 12.19 -12.08 -3.49
CA HIS A 124 13.01 -13.08 -4.17
C HIS A 124 14.30 -13.39 -3.41
N LEU A 125 14.96 -12.37 -2.86
CA LEU A 125 16.17 -12.51 -2.05
C LEU A 125 15.89 -13.10 -0.65
N GLY A 126 14.71 -12.79 -0.08
CA GLY A 126 14.34 -13.19 1.28
C GLY A 126 13.92 -14.64 1.45
N ALA A 127 13.69 -15.41 0.37
CA ALA A 127 13.31 -16.80 0.44
C ALA A 127 13.72 -17.60 -0.82
N HIS A 128 14.04 -18.90 -0.63
CA HIS A 128 14.41 -19.79 -1.73
C HIS A 128 13.19 -20.45 -2.40
N SER A 129 12.15 -20.78 -1.63
CA SER A 129 10.96 -21.44 -2.15
C SER A 129 9.94 -20.44 -2.75
N ARG A 130 9.19 -20.86 -3.75
CA ARG A 130 8.11 -20.00 -4.35
C ARG A 130 7.09 -19.56 -3.30
N ARG A 131 6.74 -20.44 -2.36
CA ARG A 131 5.81 -20.13 -1.26
C ARG A 131 6.40 -19.11 -0.29
N GLY A 132 7.68 -19.28 0.07
CA GLY A 132 8.39 -18.32 0.91
C GLY A 132 8.51 -16.96 0.26
N ARG A 133 8.84 -16.89 -1.03
CA ARG A 133 8.88 -15.62 -1.80
C ARG A 133 7.53 -14.91 -1.81
N TRP A 134 6.45 -15.65 -2.05
CA TRP A 134 5.10 -15.11 -2.00
C TRP A 134 4.74 -14.60 -0.60
N ALA A 135 5.10 -15.33 0.46
CA ALA A 135 4.85 -14.90 1.82
C ALA A 135 5.67 -13.64 2.21
N ILE A 136 6.95 -13.57 1.84
CA ILE A 136 7.76 -12.36 2.04
C ILE A 136 7.20 -11.19 1.23
N PHE A 137 6.72 -11.41 0.00
CA PHE A 137 6.08 -10.37 -0.80
C PHE A 137 4.84 -9.80 -0.09
N LEU A 138 3.90 -10.65 0.33
CA LEU A 138 2.69 -10.19 1.05
C LEU A 138 3.04 -9.51 2.38
N TRP A 139 4.05 -10.01 3.08
CA TRP A 139 4.54 -9.43 4.33
C TRP A 139 5.11 -8.03 4.12
N THR A 140 6.04 -7.88 3.17
CA THR A 140 6.67 -6.59 2.88
C THR A 140 5.69 -5.59 2.29
N PHE A 141 4.84 -6.03 1.36
CA PHE A 141 3.78 -5.20 0.80
C PHE A 141 2.86 -4.64 1.88
N ALA A 142 2.39 -5.51 2.79
CA ALA A 142 1.48 -5.09 3.84
C ALA A 142 2.12 -4.11 4.84
N ILE A 143 3.37 -4.35 5.26
CA ILE A 143 4.08 -3.43 6.17
C ILE A 143 4.39 -2.11 5.48
N TRP A 144 4.81 -2.14 4.21
CA TRP A 144 5.04 -0.96 3.39
C TRP A 144 3.77 -0.10 3.29
N ASP A 145 2.62 -0.69 2.98
CA ASP A 145 1.34 0.00 2.85
C ASP A 145 0.88 0.61 4.19
N LEU A 146 0.93 -0.16 5.29
CA LEU A 146 0.59 0.36 6.61
C LEU A 146 1.51 1.52 7.03
N THR A 147 2.82 1.41 6.77
CA THR A 147 3.79 2.47 7.10
C THR A 147 3.59 3.71 6.24
N TYR A 148 3.21 3.55 4.97
CA TYR A 148 2.80 4.64 4.11
C TYR A 148 1.68 5.48 4.75
N TYR A 149 0.60 4.85 5.21
CA TYR A 149 -0.49 5.56 5.90
C TYR A 149 -0.06 6.17 7.24
N VAL A 150 0.77 5.48 8.02
CA VAL A 150 1.33 6.04 9.25
C VAL A 150 2.14 7.31 8.95
N THR A 151 2.95 7.29 7.90
CA THR A 151 3.75 8.45 7.48
C THR A 151 2.87 9.64 7.10
N LEU A 152 1.83 9.42 6.31
CA LEU A 152 0.88 10.48 5.94
C LEU A 152 0.11 11.01 7.16
N CYS A 153 -0.29 10.12 8.07
CA CYS A 153 -1.01 10.50 9.29
C CYS A 153 -0.14 11.38 10.20
N THR A 154 1.12 11.00 10.39
CA THR A 154 2.05 11.72 11.29
C THR A 154 2.55 13.05 10.69
N THR A 155 2.72 13.13 9.37
CA THR A 155 3.25 14.32 8.69
C THR A 155 2.18 15.36 8.36
N ILE A 156 1.11 14.97 7.70
CA ILE A 156 0.07 15.87 7.19
C ILE A 156 -1.33 15.61 7.78
N ARG A 157 -1.43 14.75 8.80
CA ARG A 157 -2.69 14.37 9.48
C ARG A 157 -3.77 13.90 8.49
N TRP A 158 -3.34 13.14 7.50
CA TRP A 158 -4.20 12.50 6.53
C TRP A 158 -4.02 10.97 6.60
N PRO A 159 -5.06 10.15 6.48
CA PRO A 159 -6.46 10.46 6.16
C PRO A 159 -7.23 11.08 7.33
N SER A 160 -8.21 11.93 7.01
CA SER A 160 -9.10 12.51 8.03
C SER A 160 -10.16 11.53 8.53
N SER A 161 -10.44 10.47 7.77
CA SER A 161 -11.32 9.36 8.12
C SER A 161 -10.93 8.09 7.36
N LEU A 162 -11.35 6.94 7.84
CA LEU A 162 -11.15 5.66 7.15
C LEU A 162 -11.93 5.56 5.83
N THR A 163 -12.95 6.39 5.66
CA THR A 163 -13.74 6.47 4.43
C THR A 163 -13.19 7.50 3.43
N ALA A 164 -12.10 8.21 3.77
CA ALA A 164 -11.45 9.11 2.83
C ALA A 164 -11.00 8.33 1.58
N ALA A 165 -11.26 8.89 0.40
CA ALA A 165 -10.84 8.27 -0.84
C ALA A 165 -9.35 8.49 -1.10
N ASP A 166 -8.66 7.43 -1.47
CA ASP A 166 -7.26 7.45 -1.89
C ASP A 166 -7.07 6.83 -3.27
N VAL A 167 -5.97 7.19 -3.91
CA VAL A 167 -5.51 6.56 -5.15
C VAL A 167 -4.42 5.58 -4.78
N LEU A 168 -4.74 4.28 -4.86
CA LEU A 168 -3.82 3.22 -4.45
C LEU A 168 -2.71 3.02 -5.48
N PHE A 169 -3.08 2.96 -6.75
CA PHE A 169 -2.19 2.77 -7.90
C PHE A 169 -2.73 3.46 -9.14
N LEU A 170 -1.84 3.80 -10.06
CA LEU A 170 -2.17 4.38 -11.36
C LEU A 170 -2.10 3.34 -12.50
N ILE A 171 -1.54 2.16 -12.26
CA ILE A 171 -1.28 1.13 -13.25
C ILE A 171 -2.31 -0.01 -13.14
N PRO A 172 -2.95 -0.45 -14.22
CA PRO A 172 -2.96 0.13 -15.58
C PRO A 172 -3.90 1.33 -15.72
N ILE A 173 -4.75 1.57 -14.75
CA ILE A 173 -5.68 2.70 -14.60
C ILE A 173 -5.74 3.08 -13.12
N PRO A 174 -6.17 4.31 -12.76
CA PRO A 174 -6.23 4.70 -11.35
C PRO A 174 -7.15 3.79 -10.51
N TRP A 175 -6.60 3.24 -9.42
CA TRP A 175 -7.32 2.45 -8.43
C TRP A 175 -7.72 3.38 -7.29
N ILE A 176 -8.99 3.66 -7.17
CA ILE A 176 -9.53 4.55 -6.14
C ILE A 176 -10.27 3.69 -5.13
N SER A 177 -9.95 3.86 -3.86
CA SER A 177 -10.65 3.16 -2.78
C SER A 177 -10.74 4.00 -1.51
N PRO A 178 -11.67 3.71 -0.62
CA PRO A 178 -11.61 4.22 0.74
C PRO A 178 -10.39 3.61 1.48
N VAL A 179 -9.75 4.41 2.34
CA VAL A 179 -8.52 4.03 3.07
C VAL A 179 -8.69 2.76 3.92
N TRP A 180 -9.89 2.48 4.43
CA TRP A 180 -10.12 1.26 5.20
C TRP A 180 -9.82 -0.01 4.39
N PHE A 181 -9.99 0.02 3.06
CA PHE A 181 -9.83 -1.15 2.20
C PHE A 181 -8.37 -1.65 2.13
N PRO A 182 -7.36 -0.83 1.73
CA PRO A 182 -5.97 -1.26 1.75
C PRO A 182 -5.49 -1.63 3.16
N LEU A 183 -5.88 -0.89 4.20
CA LEU A 183 -5.53 -1.24 5.59
C LEU A 183 -6.06 -2.62 5.99
N LEU A 184 -7.29 -2.97 5.59
CA LEU A 184 -7.85 -4.30 5.83
C LEU A 184 -7.08 -5.38 5.08
N VAL A 185 -6.84 -5.19 3.78
CA VAL A 185 -6.10 -6.16 2.95
C VAL A 185 -4.71 -6.39 3.54
N SER A 186 -3.99 -5.33 3.88
CA SER A 186 -2.65 -5.40 4.47
C SER A 186 -2.65 -6.11 5.82
N THR A 187 -3.60 -5.81 6.70
CA THR A 187 -3.75 -6.51 7.99
C THR A 187 -4.02 -7.99 7.80
N LEU A 188 -4.89 -8.36 6.86
CA LEU A 188 -5.19 -9.76 6.54
C LEU A 188 -3.96 -10.48 5.93
N CYS A 189 -3.15 -9.82 5.11
CA CYS A 189 -1.90 -10.38 4.59
C CYS A 189 -0.91 -10.68 5.72
N ILE A 190 -0.71 -9.76 6.67
CA ILE A 190 0.11 -9.98 7.86
C ILE A 190 -0.40 -11.17 8.66
N ALA A 191 -1.71 -11.21 8.94
CA ALA A 191 -2.32 -12.32 9.67
C ALA A 191 -2.13 -13.67 8.96
N ALA A 192 -2.34 -13.72 7.64
CA ALA A 192 -2.15 -14.93 6.85
C ALA A 192 -0.71 -15.45 6.93
N VAL A 193 0.28 -14.56 6.81
CA VAL A 193 1.71 -14.94 6.91
C VAL A 193 2.05 -15.43 8.31
N LEU A 194 1.66 -14.71 9.35
CA LEU A 194 1.98 -15.07 10.74
C LEU A 194 1.35 -16.41 11.16
N HIS A 195 0.10 -16.68 10.77
CA HIS A 195 -0.58 -17.94 11.10
C HIS A 195 -0.07 -19.14 10.30
N SER A 196 0.45 -18.90 9.08
CA SER A 196 0.95 -19.96 8.21
C SER A 196 2.43 -20.30 8.43
N ARG A 197 3.13 -19.47 9.22
CA ARG A 197 4.56 -19.63 9.50
C ARG A 197 4.79 -20.70 10.55
N ARG A 198 5.67 -21.68 10.26
CA ARG A 198 6.32 -22.50 11.29
C ARG A 198 7.74 -21.99 11.56
N SER A 199 8.09 -21.86 12.84
CA SER A 199 9.45 -21.51 13.23
C SER A 199 10.38 -22.70 13.00
N ILE A 200 11.52 -22.49 12.36
CA ILE A 200 12.53 -23.52 12.12
C ILE A 200 13.26 -23.94 13.42
N LEU A 201 12.93 -23.30 14.55
CA LEU A 201 13.57 -23.52 15.85
C LEU A 201 12.92 -24.68 16.63
N GLY A 202 13.04 -25.92 16.16
CA GLY A 202 12.46 -27.06 16.88
C GLY A 202 13.03 -28.43 16.57
N HIS A 203 14.01 -28.56 15.67
CA HIS A 203 14.55 -29.87 15.30
C HIS A 203 16.09 -29.89 15.23
N GLY A 204 16.73 -29.43 16.25
CA GLY A 204 18.19 -29.47 16.26
C GLY A 204 18.80 -29.47 17.64
N VAL A 205 18.32 -30.29 18.58
CA VAL A 205 19.10 -30.76 19.74
C VAL A 205 18.30 -31.89 20.43
N THR A 206 18.25 -33.06 19.82
CA THR A 206 18.07 -34.33 20.51
C THR A 206 18.49 -35.41 19.55
N ASP A 207 19.80 -35.57 19.33
CA ASP A 207 20.49 -36.82 18.99
C ASP A 207 22.00 -36.54 19.05
N ALA A 208 22.54 -36.66 20.25
CA ALA A 208 23.96 -36.95 20.55
C ALA A 208 24.01 -37.76 21.82
#